data_765d433cd40282f79f9750a99c396f3f
#
_entry.id   765d433cd40282f79f9750a99c396f3f
#
_cell.length_a   1.000
_cell.length_b   1.000
_cell.length_c   1.000
_cell.angle_alpha   90.00
_cell.angle_beta   90.00
_cell.angle_gamma   90.00
#
_symmetry.space_group_name_H-M   'P 1'
#
loop_
_entity.id
_entity.type
_entity.pdbx_description
1 polymer ?
#
loop_
_entity_poly.entity_id
_entity_poly.type
_entity_poly.pdbx_seq_one_letter_code
_entity_poly.pdbx_strand_id
1 'polypeptide(L)'
;MPYIAYQGQRVFYKAKGKGEHLLILHGNTVSSAMMGGEYKHYRRVYRTFMFDYPGHGKSDPVKQFPDDFWREMAKCAVSVCAALGVQKTYVIGTEGGAMVALNMAIEAPGLVKKVIADSFLGESMKLDEAEKLIADRNEAIRGKYWYAWFLQHSFRYKKVMQMDNDMLLRFAKSGRKYVPAGLEKIQCPVLFTGAKDNPLIKSLDEKIHTALAKNPLFESKIYLSGGHMTVVSKKHEFRHMAQDWFDK
;
A
#
# COMPACT_ATOMS: atom_id res chain seq x y z
N MET A 1 1.68 7.56 -23.72
CA MET A 1 1.23 6.25 -23.23
C MET A 1 1.32 6.26 -21.71
N PRO A 2 0.48 5.54 -20.97
CA PRO A 2 0.45 5.62 -19.51
C PRO A 2 1.55 4.76 -18.85
N TYR A 3 2.79 4.90 -19.29
CA TYR A 3 3.96 4.20 -18.77
C TYR A 3 5.11 5.16 -18.55
N ILE A 4 5.84 4.96 -17.46
CA ILE A 4 7.13 5.58 -17.17
C ILE A 4 8.20 4.51 -17.07
N ALA A 5 9.46 4.90 -17.30
CA ALA A 5 10.60 4.01 -17.12
C ALA A 5 11.10 4.05 -15.66
N TYR A 6 11.32 2.89 -15.08
CA TYR A 6 11.97 2.72 -13.78
C TYR A 6 12.90 1.50 -13.83
N GLN A 7 14.19 1.71 -13.63
CA GLN A 7 15.22 0.65 -13.66
C GLN A 7 15.12 -0.27 -14.90
N GLY A 8 14.90 0.31 -16.09
CA GLY A 8 14.79 -0.42 -17.36
C GLY A 8 13.43 -1.11 -17.58
N GLN A 9 12.47 -0.95 -16.67
CA GLN A 9 11.13 -1.52 -16.77
C GLN A 9 10.08 -0.46 -17.03
N ARG A 10 8.99 -0.82 -17.72
CA ARG A 10 7.83 0.06 -17.90
C ARG A 10 6.88 -0.11 -16.72
N VAL A 11 6.62 0.97 -16.02
CA VAL A 11 5.68 1.06 -14.91
C VAL A 11 4.40 1.72 -15.40
N PHE A 12 3.29 1.00 -15.34
CA PHE A 12 1.98 1.52 -15.71
C PHE A 12 1.46 2.48 -14.66
N TYR A 13 0.92 3.63 -15.09
CA TYR A 13 0.28 4.58 -14.18
C TYR A 13 -1.02 5.14 -14.76
N LYS A 14 -1.82 5.73 -13.88
CA LYS A 14 -2.97 6.59 -14.23
C LYS A 14 -2.86 7.89 -13.45
N ALA A 15 -3.15 9.01 -14.11
CA ALA A 15 -3.23 10.32 -13.47
C ALA A 15 -4.38 11.12 -14.06
N LYS A 16 -5.22 11.73 -13.22
CA LYS A 16 -6.32 12.61 -13.64
C LYS A 16 -6.76 13.51 -12.48
N GLY A 17 -7.46 14.58 -12.80
CA GLY A 17 -7.94 15.56 -11.85
C GLY A 17 -7.11 16.85 -11.86
N LYS A 18 -7.39 17.73 -10.92
CA LYS A 18 -6.73 19.04 -10.75
C LYS A 18 -6.52 19.30 -9.25
N GLY A 19 -5.78 20.34 -8.91
CA GLY A 19 -5.50 20.70 -7.52
C GLY A 19 -4.29 19.98 -6.94
N GLU A 20 -4.28 19.78 -5.63
CA GLU A 20 -3.20 19.11 -4.93
C GLU A 20 -3.04 17.65 -5.34
N HIS A 21 -1.83 17.14 -5.26
CA HIS A 21 -1.54 15.78 -5.68
C HIS A 21 -1.92 14.77 -4.60
N LEU A 22 -2.55 13.67 -5.02
CA LEU A 22 -2.86 12.53 -4.18
C LEU A 22 -2.41 11.24 -4.85
N LEU A 23 -1.46 10.55 -4.24
CA LEU A 23 -1.01 9.21 -4.63
C LEU A 23 -1.82 8.15 -3.90
N ILE A 24 -2.32 7.15 -4.63
CA ILE A 24 -2.98 5.97 -4.07
C ILE A 24 -2.12 4.73 -4.36
N LEU A 25 -1.72 4.02 -3.31
CA LEU A 25 -0.85 2.84 -3.35
C LEU A 25 -1.64 1.58 -3.00
N HIS A 26 -1.59 0.60 -3.89
CA HIS A 26 -2.28 -0.68 -3.72
C HIS A 26 -1.53 -1.62 -2.76
N GLY A 27 -2.23 -2.62 -2.21
CA GLY A 27 -1.66 -3.65 -1.35
C GLY A 27 -0.83 -4.70 -2.09
N ASN A 28 -0.33 -5.67 -1.34
CA ASN A 28 0.34 -6.84 -1.90
C ASN A 28 -0.60 -7.65 -2.79
N THR A 29 -0.07 -8.39 -3.74
CA THR A 29 -0.81 -9.31 -4.62
C THR A 29 -1.95 -8.73 -5.45
N VAL A 30 -2.22 -7.43 -5.36
CA VAL A 30 -3.22 -6.73 -6.18
C VAL A 30 -2.56 -5.70 -7.10
N SER A 31 -3.31 -4.89 -7.80
CA SER A 31 -2.82 -3.81 -8.66
C SER A 31 -3.59 -2.52 -8.41
N SER A 32 -3.20 -1.44 -9.05
CA SER A 32 -3.94 -0.17 -8.98
C SER A 32 -5.40 -0.30 -9.42
N ALA A 33 -5.77 -1.33 -10.16
CA ALA A 33 -7.15 -1.58 -10.55
C ALA A 33 -8.08 -1.80 -9.36
N MET A 34 -7.57 -2.38 -8.25
CA MET A 34 -8.31 -2.56 -7.00
C MET A 34 -8.77 -1.22 -6.41
N MET A 35 -7.97 -0.17 -6.57
CA MET A 35 -8.23 1.18 -6.07
C MET A 35 -9.01 2.05 -7.05
N GLY A 36 -9.58 1.45 -8.11
CA GLY A 36 -10.28 2.17 -9.19
C GLY A 36 -11.47 3.00 -8.71
N GLY A 37 -12.18 2.56 -7.66
CA GLY A 37 -13.27 3.29 -7.02
C GLY A 37 -12.79 4.57 -6.33
N GLU A 38 -11.70 4.46 -5.56
CA GLU A 38 -11.07 5.56 -4.84
C GLU A 38 -10.44 6.57 -5.81
N TYR A 39 -9.76 6.09 -6.84
CA TYR A 39 -9.27 6.93 -7.92
C TYR A 39 -10.38 7.76 -8.58
N LYS A 40 -11.54 7.14 -8.89
CA LYS A 40 -12.69 7.85 -9.48
C LYS A 40 -13.29 8.87 -8.52
N HIS A 41 -13.25 8.63 -7.22
CA HIS A 41 -13.75 9.55 -6.21
C HIS A 41 -12.80 10.74 -6.07
N TYR A 42 -11.54 10.50 -5.69
CA TYR A 42 -10.60 11.56 -5.33
C TYR A 42 -10.16 12.44 -6.51
N ARG A 43 -10.13 11.93 -7.74
CA ARG A 43 -9.81 12.76 -8.93
C ARG A 43 -10.80 13.91 -9.21
N ARG A 44 -11.89 13.99 -8.47
CA ARG A 44 -12.84 15.11 -8.55
C ARG A 44 -12.34 16.33 -7.77
N VAL A 45 -11.51 16.08 -6.74
CA VAL A 45 -10.99 17.09 -5.81
C VAL A 45 -9.48 17.27 -5.93
N TYR A 46 -8.75 16.16 -6.14
CA TYR A 46 -7.29 16.12 -6.21
C TYR A 46 -6.79 15.77 -7.61
N ARG A 47 -5.56 16.17 -7.93
CA ARG A 47 -4.77 15.58 -9.00
C ARG A 47 -4.34 14.18 -8.56
N THR A 48 -5.23 13.21 -8.70
CA THR A 48 -5.03 11.84 -8.21
C THR A 48 -4.26 11.01 -9.21
N PHE A 49 -3.27 10.27 -8.73
CA PHE A 49 -2.53 9.31 -9.53
C PHE A 49 -2.29 8.01 -8.75
N MET A 50 -2.07 6.93 -9.49
CA MET A 50 -1.76 5.60 -8.99
C MET A 50 -0.95 4.85 -10.03
N PHE A 51 -0.21 3.84 -9.64
CA PHE A 51 0.60 3.03 -10.55
C PHE A 51 0.60 1.57 -10.10
N ASP A 52 0.92 0.68 -11.01
CA ASP A 52 1.14 -0.73 -10.71
C ASP A 52 2.62 -0.93 -10.37
N TYR A 53 2.92 -1.55 -9.23
CA TYR A 53 4.32 -1.87 -8.87
C TYR A 53 4.97 -2.73 -9.96
N PRO A 54 6.31 -2.65 -10.16
CA PRO A 54 7.03 -3.60 -10.99
C PRO A 54 6.62 -5.04 -10.71
N GLY A 55 6.30 -5.79 -11.75
CA GLY A 55 5.76 -7.16 -11.63
C GLY A 55 4.25 -7.26 -11.47
N HIS A 56 3.56 -6.20 -11.05
CA HIS A 56 2.11 -6.19 -10.81
C HIS A 56 1.31 -5.62 -12.00
N GLY A 57 0.02 -5.97 -12.05
CA GLY A 57 -0.97 -5.38 -12.95
C GLY A 57 -0.51 -5.30 -14.39
N LYS A 58 -0.42 -4.08 -14.92
CA LYS A 58 0.00 -3.77 -16.29
C LYS A 58 1.47 -3.37 -16.40
N SER A 59 2.19 -3.25 -15.29
CA SER A 59 3.65 -3.05 -15.29
C SER A 59 4.39 -4.26 -15.84
N ASP A 60 5.60 -4.03 -16.33
CA ASP A 60 6.43 -5.11 -16.86
C ASP A 60 6.69 -6.19 -15.81
N PRO A 61 6.77 -7.46 -16.22
CA PRO A 61 7.04 -8.56 -15.33
C PRO A 61 8.46 -8.49 -14.77
N VAL A 62 8.64 -8.99 -13.54
CA VAL A 62 9.95 -9.18 -12.90
C VAL A 62 10.26 -10.66 -12.74
N LYS A 63 11.53 -11.00 -12.49
CA LYS A 63 11.92 -12.38 -12.22
C LYS A 63 11.50 -12.83 -10.82
N GLN A 64 11.72 -11.95 -9.82
CA GLN A 64 11.34 -12.15 -8.43
C GLN A 64 11.12 -10.79 -7.76
N PHE A 65 10.40 -10.75 -6.64
CA PHE A 65 10.30 -9.55 -5.83
C PHE A 65 11.53 -9.42 -4.93
N PRO A 66 12.05 -8.18 -4.72
CA PRO A 66 13.20 -7.93 -3.87
C PRO A 66 12.89 -8.23 -2.40
N ASP A 67 13.91 -8.55 -1.62
CA ASP A 67 13.76 -8.85 -0.18
C ASP A 67 13.35 -7.61 0.63
N ASP A 68 13.66 -6.42 0.16
CA ASP A 68 13.26 -5.13 0.73
C ASP A 68 12.12 -4.51 -0.09
N PHE A 69 11.10 -5.32 -0.40
CA PHE A 69 10.04 -5.01 -1.36
C PHE A 69 9.39 -3.66 -1.13
N TRP A 70 8.92 -3.38 0.08
CA TRP A 70 8.15 -2.16 0.35
C TRP A 70 8.98 -0.89 0.21
N ARG A 71 10.26 -0.96 0.60
CA ARG A 71 11.20 0.14 0.42
C ARG A 71 11.56 0.34 -1.05
N GLU A 72 11.78 -0.72 -1.81
CA GLU A 72 12.03 -0.62 -3.25
C GLU A 72 10.81 -0.06 -4.01
N MET A 73 9.58 -0.44 -3.61
CA MET A 73 8.36 0.15 -4.17
C MET A 73 8.19 1.62 -3.77
N ALA A 74 8.66 2.04 -2.60
CA ALA A 74 8.70 3.44 -2.20
C ALA A 74 9.65 4.26 -3.10
N LYS A 75 10.85 3.76 -3.41
CA LYS A 75 11.76 4.40 -4.37
C LYS A 75 11.14 4.49 -5.76
N CYS A 76 10.42 3.44 -6.19
CA CYS A 76 9.64 3.48 -7.42
C CYS A 76 8.57 4.59 -7.38
N ALA A 77 7.82 4.72 -6.26
CA ALA A 77 6.82 5.77 -6.08
C ALA A 77 7.42 7.18 -6.16
N VAL A 78 8.59 7.40 -5.55
CA VAL A 78 9.35 8.66 -5.67
C VAL A 78 9.72 8.95 -7.13
N SER A 79 10.19 7.93 -7.87
CA SER A 79 10.52 8.07 -9.29
C SER A 79 9.29 8.36 -10.15
N VAL A 80 8.13 7.76 -9.83
CA VAL A 80 6.83 8.09 -10.47
C VAL A 80 6.48 9.55 -10.23
N CYS A 81 6.61 10.04 -8.99
CA CYS A 81 6.36 11.44 -8.67
C CYS A 81 7.28 12.38 -9.48
N ALA A 82 8.58 12.08 -9.54
CA ALA A 82 9.54 12.86 -10.31
C ALA A 82 9.18 12.90 -11.81
N ALA A 83 8.84 11.76 -12.41
CA ALA A 83 8.46 11.66 -13.81
C ALA A 83 7.15 12.43 -14.14
N LEU A 84 6.25 12.60 -13.16
CA LEU A 84 5.02 13.36 -13.29
C LEU A 84 5.15 14.82 -12.86
N GLY A 85 6.34 15.28 -12.47
CA GLY A 85 6.58 16.66 -12.00
C GLY A 85 5.96 16.99 -10.65
N VAL A 86 5.66 15.96 -9.84
CA VAL A 86 5.01 16.10 -8.53
C VAL A 86 6.05 16.53 -7.50
N GLN A 87 5.89 17.73 -6.93
CA GLN A 87 6.79 18.28 -5.91
C GLN A 87 6.33 17.95 -4.48
N LYS A 88 5.02 17.87 -4.26
CA LYS A 88 4.40 17.51 -2.98
C LYS A 88 3.14 16.69 -3.23
N THR A 89 2.87 15.69 -2.38
CA THR A 89 1.70 14.83 -2.50
C THR A 89 1.19 14.34 -1.15
N TYR A 90 -0.12 14.19 -1.04
CA TYR A 90 -0.75 13.30 -0.05
C TYR A 90 -0.61 11.87 -0.51
N VAL A 91 -0.59 10.92 0.41
CA VAL A 91 -0.46 9.50 0.09
C VAL A 91 -1.51 8.69 0.86
N ILE A 92 -2.29 7.88 0.17
CA ILE A 92 -3.12 6.83 0.75
C ILE A 92 -2.51 5.49 0.35
N GLY A 93 -2.10 4.69 1.31
CA GLY A 93 -1.65 3.33 1.10
C GLY A 93 -2.46 2.34 1.92
N THR A 94 -2.76 1.18 1.36
CA THR A 94 -3.50 0.13 2.06
C THR A 94 -2.70 -1.16 2.13
N GLU A 95 -2.67 -1.83 3.28
CA GLU A 95 -1.92 -3.08 3.53
C GLU A 95 -0.43 -2.90 3.17
N GLY A 96 0.11 -3.67 2.22
CA GLY A 96 1.48 -3.47 1.72
C GLY A 96 1.71 -2.06 1.17
N GLY A 97 0.70 -1.44 0.55
CA GLY A 97 0.75 -0.04 0.11
C GLY A 97 0.91 0.95 1.26
N ALA A 98 0.40 0.64 2.45
CA ALA A 98 0.65 1.43 3.66
C ALA A 98 2.14 1.38 4.04
N MET A 99 2.77 0.20 3.96
CA MET A 99 4.21 0.05 4.20
C MET A 99 5.04 0.82 3.17
N VAL A 100 4.62 0.80 1.90
CA VAL A 100 5.25 1.61 0.83
C VAL A 100 5.13 3.11 1.14
N ALA A 101 3.95 3.59 1.55
CA ALA A 101 3.72 4.99 1.89
C ALA A 101 4.60 5.47 3.05
N LEU A 102 4.75 4.65 4.11
CA LEU A 102 5.61 4.95 5.24
C LEU A 102 7.10 5.01 4.86
N ASN A 103 7.57 4.06 4.03
CA ASN A 103 8.93 4.12 3.50
C ASN A 103 9.13 5.33 2.58
N MET A 104 8.14 5.70 1.75
CA MET A 104 8.20 6.86 0.88
C MET A 104 8.35 8.17 1.69
N ALA A 105 7.67 8.28 2.84
CA ALA A 105 7.78 9.42 3.73
C ALA A 105 9.20 9.57 4.32
N ILE A 106 9.97 8.49 4.41
CA ILE A 106 11.38 8.48 4.86
C ILE A 106 12.33 8.73 3.69
N GLU A 107 12.12 8.06 2.55
CA GLU A 107 12.99 8.19 1.37
C GLU A 107 12.91 9.59 0.74
N ALA A 108 11.77 10.28 0.89
CA ALA A 108 11.55 11.62 0.33
C ALA A 108 10.69 12.50 1.26
N PRO A 109 11.22 12.93 2.42
CA PRO A 109 10.44 13.66 3.44
C PRO A 109 9.91 15.00 2.92
N GLY A 110 10.59 15.66 1.98
CA GLY A 110 10.12 16.90 1.35
C GLY A 110 8.99 16.73 0.34
N LEU A 111 8.74 15.49 -0.13
CA LEU A 111 7.74 15.16 -1.14
C LEU A 111 6.38 14.80 -0.50
N VAL A 112 6.39 14.09 0.64
CA VAL A 112 5.17 13.57 1.27
C VAL A 112 4.63 14.59 2.27
N LYS A 113 3.41 15.09 2.04
CA LYS A 113 2.73 16.03 2.94
C LYS A 113 2.11 15.34 4.14
N LYS A 114 1.31 14.31 3.90
CA LYS A 114 0.63 13.48 4.90
C LYS A 114 0.41 12.07 4.34
N VAL A 115 0.34 11.08 5.21
CA VAL A 115 0.08 9.68 4.87
C VAL A 115 -1.17 9.18 5.58
N ILE A 116 -2.07 8.51 4.84
CA ILE A 116 -3.06 7.60 5.44
C ILE A 116 -2.57 6.17 5.19
N ALA A 117 -2.27 5.46 6.28
CA ALA A 117 -1.79 4.08 6.29
C ALA A 117 -2.93 3.14 6.72
N ASP A 118 -3.73 2.67 5.74
CA ASP A 118 -4.85 1.78 6.01
C ASP A 118 -4.40 0.33 6.14
N SER A 119 -4.94 -0.39 7.13
CA SER A 119 -4.64 -1.81 7.38
C SER A 119 -3.14 -2.06 7.60
N PHE A 120 -2.57 -1.31 8.55
CA PHE A 120 -1.15 -1.35 8.90
C PHE A 120 -0.70 -2.76 9.34
N LEU A 121 0.33 -3.31 8.70
CA LEU A 121 0.80 -4.68 8.94
C LEU A 121 1.60 -4.87 10.25
N GLY A 122 1.96 -3.78 10.92
CA GLY A 122 2.89 -3.80 12.05
C GLY A 122 4.31 -3.46 11.63
N GLU A 123 5.29 -3.71 12.52
CA GLU A 123 6.70 -3.40 12.22
C GLU A 123 7.42 -4.53 11.47
N SER A 124 7.02 -5.78 11.72
CA SER A 124 7.60 -6.99 11.14
C SER A 124 6.52 -8.06 10.99
N MET A 125 6.87 -9.16 10.35
CA MET A 125 6.02 -10.34 10.22
C MET A 125 6.73 -11.54 10.81
N LYS A 126 6.03 -12.34 11.62
CA LYS A 126 6.51 -13.62 12.10
C LYS A 126 6.36 -14.70 11.04
N LEU A 127 7.17 -15.75 11.13
CA LEU A 127 7.14 -16.84 10.16
C LEU A 127 5.79 -17.56 10.12
N ASP A 128 5.20 -17.84 11.28
CA ASP A 128 3.89 -18.47 11.40
C ASP A 128 2.75 -17.60 10.82
N GLU A 129 2.85 -16.27 10.97
CA GLU A 129 1.91 -15.34 10.34
C GLU A 129 2.01 -15.38 8.80
N ALA A 130 3.25 -15.43 8.26
CA ALA A 130 3.49 -15.53 6.82
C ALA A 130 2.98 -16.86 6.26
N GLU A 131 3.30 -17.98 6.92
CA GLU A 131 2.86 -19.33 6.52
C GLU A 131 1.33 -19.44 6.51
N LYS A 132 0.68 -18.92 7.56
CA LYS A 132 -0.79 -18.89 7.62
C LYS A 132 -1.40 -18.06 6.49
N LEU A 133 -0.90 -16.84 6.28
CA LEU A 133 -1.39 -15.97 5.20
C LEU A 133 -1.26 -16.64 3.82
N ILE A 134 -0.14 -17.33 3.58
CA ILE A 134 0.11 -18.07 2.34
C ILE A 134 -0.87 -19.26 2.19
N ALA A 135 -1.13 -20.00 3.27
CA ALA A 135 -2.10 -21.09 3.27
C ALA A 135 -3.51 -20.59 2.92
N ASP A 136 -3.96 -19.51 3.58
CA ASP A 136 -5.27 -18.88 3.35
C ASP A 136 -5.40 -18.38 1.89
N ARG A 137 -4.34 -17.76 1.33
CA ARG A 137 -4.30 -17.33 -0.08
C ARG A 137 -4.36 -18.49 -1.06
N ASN A 138 -3.62 -19.55 -0.80
CA ASN A 138 -3.62 -20.75 -1.65
C ASN A 138 -4.98 -21.44 -1.66
N GLU A 139 -5.68 -21.48 -0.53
CA GLU A 139 -7.05 -21.96 -0.44
C GLU A 139 -8.01 -21.07 -1.23
N ALA A 140 -7.92 -19.75 -1.08
CA ALA A 140 -8.74 -18.80 -1.83
C ALA A 140 -8.55 -18.92 -3.36
N ILE A 141 -7.30 -19.16 -3.82
CA ILE A 141 -7.00 -19.36 -5.25
C ILE A 141 -7.56 -20.69 -5.77
N ARG A 142 -7.48 -21.76 -4.98
CA ARG A 142 -8.05 -23.06 -5.35
C ARG A 142 -9.59 -23.05 -5.34
N GLY A 143 -10.17 -22.20 -4.49
CA GLY A 143 -11.60 -22.00 -4.37
C GLY A 143 -12.17 -21.05 -5.45
N LYS A 144 -13.29 -20.44 -5.12
CA LYS A 144 -14.04 -19.57 -6.03
C LYS A 144 -13.48 -18.13 -6.18
N TYR A 145 -12.46 -17.75 -5.41
CA TYR A 145 -11.97 -16.35 -5.39
C TYR A 145 -10.79 -16.08 -6.33
N TRP A 146 -10.29 -17.07 -7.08
CA TRP A 146 -9.17 -16.92 -8.00
C TRP A 146 -9.36 -15.78 -9.02
N TYR A 147 -10.60 -15.52 -9.43
CA TYR A 147 -10.91 -14.48 -10.41
C TYR A 147 -10.58 -13.07 -9.91
N ALA A 148 -10.57 -12.84 -8.59
CA ALA A 148 -10.19 -11.55 -8.02
C ALA A 148 -8.75 -11.17 -8.40
N TRP A 149 -7.81 -12.12 -8.33
CA TRP A 149 -6.42 -11.93 -8.76
C TRP A 149 -6.25 -11.96 -10.28
N PHE A 150 -7.05 -12.79 -10.97
CA PHE A 150 -7.07 -12.81 -12.43
C PHE A 150 -7.45 -11.44 -13.00
N LEU A 151 -8.44 -10.76 -12.44
CA LEU A 151 -8.83 -9.40 -12.82
C LEU A 151 -7.73 -8.37 -12.58
N GLN A 152 -6.83 -8.60 -11.62
CA GLN A 152 -5.69 -7.72 -11.33
C GLN A 152 -4.50 -7.93 -12.27
N HIS A 153 -4.19 -9.18 -12.63
CA HIS A 153 -2.92 -9.56 -13.27
C HIS A 153 -3.10 -10.38 -14.56
N SER A 154 -4.34 -10.68 -14.97
CA SER A 154 -4.63 -11.58 -16.10
C SER A 154 -3.96 -12.95 -15.87
N PHE A 155 -3.46 -13.61 -16.88
CA PHE A 155 -2.82 -14.92 -16.80
C PHE A 155 -1.57 -14.98 -15.92
N ARG A 156 -1.01 -13.83 -15.52
CA ARG A 156 0.17 -13.77 -14.64
C ARG A 156 -0.15 -13.90 -13.15
N TYR A 157 -1.43 -13.92 -12.76
CA TYR A 157 -1.83 -13.86 -11.35
C TYR A 157 -1.18 -14.94 -10.47
N LYS A 158 -1.09 -16.19 -10.93
CA LYS A 158 -0.43 -17.27 -10.17
C LYS A 158 1.04 -17.00 -9.93
N LYS A 159 1.74 -16.48 -10.94
CA LYS A 159 3.15 -16.13 -10.83
C LYS A 159 3.35 -14.95 -9.85
N VAL A 160 2.51 -13.93 -9.90
CA VAL A 160 2.56 -12.80 -8.97
C VAL A 160 2.34 -13.26 -7.54
N MET A 161 1.33 -14.10 -7.32
CA MET A 161 1.05 -14.69 -5.99
C MET A 161 2.23 -15.50 -5.47
N GLN A 162 2.82 -16.35 -6.32
CA GLN A 162 3.98 -17.17 -5.92
C GLN A 162 5.18 -16.28 -5.55
N MET A 163 5.48 -15.27 -6.35
CA MET A 163 6.58 -14.33 -6.07
C MET A 163 6.37 -13.58 -4.75
N ASP A 164 5.12 -13.17 -4.45
CA ASP A 164 4.80 -12.50 -3.20
C ASP A 164 4.93 -13.46 -2.00
N ASN A 165 4.42 -14.67 -2.13
CA ASN A 165 4.57 -15.71 -1.10
C ASN A 165 6.06 -16.01 -0.80
N ASP A 166 6.86 -16.19 -1.84
CA ASP A 166 8.30 -16.42 -1.68
C ASP A 166 9.02 -15.24 -1.02
N MET A 167 8.64 -14.01 -1.39
CA MET A 167 9.16 -12.78 -0.79
C MET A 167 8.76 -12.68 0.69
N LEU A 168 7.50 -12.93 1.03
CA LEU A 168 7.01 -12.89 2.42
C LEU A 168 7.74 -13.91 3.31
N LEU A 169 7.98 -15.14 2.82
CA LEU A 169 8.74 -16.15 3.57
C LEU A 169 10.19 -15.71 3.81
N ARG A 170 10.87 -15.18 2.79
CA ARG A 170 12.23 -14.64 2.95
C ARG A 170 12.24 -13.47 3.94
N PHE A 171 11.27 -12.58 3.84
CA PHE A 171 11.13 -11.43 4.74
C PHE A 171 10.92 -11.87 6.19
N ALA A 172 9.97 -12.76 6.45
CA ALA A 172 9.68 -13.26 7.79
C ALA A 172 10.89 -14.00 8.41
N LYS A 173 11.57 -14.84 7.62
CA LYS A 173 12.79 -15.54 8.06
C LYS A 173 13.96 -14.60 8.36
N SER A 174 14.02 -13.46 7.71
CA SER A 174 15.12 -12.51 7.89
C SER A 174 15.01 -11.66 9.15
N GLY A 175 13.84 -11.62 9.81
CA GLY A 175 13.56 -10.74 10.94
C GLY A 175 13.58 -9.24 10.60
N ARG A 176 13.53 -8.88 9.33
CA ARG A 176 13.54 -7.47 8.87
C ARG A 176 12.27 -6.74 9.30
N LYS A 177 12.37 -5.42 9.36
CA LYS A 177 11.22 -4.53 9.55
C LYS A 177 10.70 -4.06 8.20
N TYR A 178 9.37 -3.87 8.11
CA TYR A 178 8.70 -3.27 6.96
C TYR A 178 9.22 -1.86 6.65
N VAL A 179 9.57 -1.11 7.70
CA VAL A 179 10.16 0.22 7.62
C VAL A 179 11.53 0.15 8.29
N PRO A 180 12.61 -0.21 7.55
CA PRO A 180 13.93 -0.50 8.13
C PRO A 180 14.55 0.65 8.90
N ALA A 181 14.30 1.90 8.48
CA ALA A 181 14.83 3.09 9.14
C ALA A 181 14.14 3.43 10.48
N GLY A 182 12.97 2.80 10.76
CA GLY A 182 12.15 3.05 11.93
C GLY A 182 11.09 4.14 11.72
N LEU A 183 9.94 3.95 12.36
CA LEU A 183 8.78 4.85 12.23
C LEU A 183 9.05 6.24 12.83
N GLU A 184 9.93 6.33 13.81
CA GLU A 184 10.37 7.57 14.47
C GLU A 184 11.08 8.54 13.53
N LYS A 185 11.55 8.10 12.36
CA LYS A 185 12.21 8.93 11.36
C LYS A 185 11.24 9.65 10.42
N ILE A 186 9.96 9.32 10.46
CA ILE A 186 8.94 9.95 9.62
C ILE A 186 8.70 11.39 10.09
N GLN A 187 8.76 12.35 9.17
CA GLN A 187 8.69 13.79 9.44
C GLN A 187 7.35 14.43 9.05
N CYS A 188 6.39 13.64 8.56
CA CYS A 188 5.06 14.13 8.20
C CYS A 188 3.97 13.46 9.05
N PRO A 189 2.78 14.09 9.19
CA PRO A 189 1.65 13.47 9.84
C PRO A 189 1.24 12.14 9.18
N VAL A 190 0.94 11.13 10.00
CA VAL A 190 0.45 9.83 9.56
C VAL A 190 -0.84 9.48 10.29
N LEU A 191 -1.89 9.15 9.55
CA LEU A 191 -3.12 8.60 10.08
C LEU A 191 -3.17 7.09 9.81
N PHE A 192 -3.08 6.30 10.86
CA PHE A 192 -3.31 4.85 10.78
C PHE A 192 -4.80 4.55 10.83
N THR A 193 -5.27 3.75 9.88
CA THR A 193 -6.66 3.29 9.84
C THR A 193 -6.76 1.78 9.76
N GLY A 194 -7.90 1.23 10.16
CA GLY A 194 -8.18 -0.20 10.06
C GLY A 194 -9.39 -0.59 10.89
N ALA A 195 -9.78 -1.85 10.83
CA ALA A 195 -10.89 -2.40 11.62
C ALA A 195 -10.40 -3.47 12.60
N LYS A 196 -11.00 -3.51 13.81
CA LYS A 196 -10.65 -4.50 14.85
C LYS A 196 -10.92 -5.94 14.42
N ASP A 197 -11.94 -6.13 13.60
CA ASP A 197 -12.34 -7.43 13.04
C ASP A 197 -11.59 -7.80 11.75
N ASN A 198 -10.42 -7.20 11.49
CA ASN A 198 -9.62 -7.52 10.31
C ASN A 198 -9.17 -8.99 10.34
N PRO A 199 -9.61 -9.83 9.39
CA PRO A 199 -9.34 -11.26 9.43
C PRO A 199 -7.90 -11.63 9.05
N LEU A 200 -7.18 -10.71 8.38
CA LEU A 200 -5.82 -10.96 7.87
C LEU A 200 -4.72 -10.38 8.76
N ILE A 201 -5.06 -9.37 9.59
CA ILE A 201 -4.09 -8.69 10.46
C ILE A 201 -4.53 -8.85 11.90
N LYS A 202 -3.94 -9.82 12.58
CA LYS A 202 -4.21 -10.03 14.02
C LYS A 202 -3.74 -8.85 14.84
N SER A 203 -4.50 -8.50 15.90
CA SER A 203 -4.18 -7.43 16.85
C SER A 203 -3.79 -6.12 16.15
N LEU A 204 -4.55 -5.74 15.13
CA LEU A 204 -4.27 -4.54 14.34
C LEU A 204 -4.27 -3.29 15.22
N ASP A 205 -5.16 -3.19 16.18
CA ASP A 205 -5.23 -2.10 17.15
C ASP A 205 -3.96 -2.02 18.03
N GLU A 206 -3.44 -3.13 18.53
CA GLU A 206 -2.19 -3.18 19.29
C GLU A 206 -0.99 -2.76 18.44
N LYS A 207 -0.94 -3.22 17.17
CA LYS A 207 0.10 -2.84 16.22
C LYS A 207 0.08 -1.32 15.96
N ILE A 208 -1.11 -0.74 15.80
CA ILE A 208 -1.28 0.70 15.64
C ILE A 208 -0.89 1.44 16.94
N HIS A 209 -1.33 0.99 18.11
CA HIS A 209 -0.93 1.59 19.38
C HIS A 209 0.58 1.62 19.57
N THR A 210 1.26 0.54 19.22
CA THR A 210 2.73 0.47 19.26
C THR A 210 3.36 1.49 18.30
N ALA A 211 2.77 1.70 17.13
CA ALA A 211 3.26 2.69 16.17
C ALA A 211 3.06 4.14 16.67
N LEU A 212 1.88 4.45 17.25
CA LEU A 212 1.58 5.78 17.79
C LEU A 212 2.60 6.23 18.86
N ALA A 213 3.05 5.30 19.70
CA ALA A 213 4.02 5.59 20.75
C ALA A 213 5.40 6.02 20.22
N LYS A 214 5.68 5.84 18.93
CA LYS A 214 7.00 6.13 18.33
C LYS A 214 7.13 7.53 17.77
N ASN A 215 6.02 8.20 17.48
CA ASN A 215 6.11 9.51 16.82
C ASN A 215 4.86 10.35 17.15
N PRO A 216 5.03 11.56 17.72
CA PRO A 216 3.92 12.44 18.11
C PRO A 216 3.10 12.97 16.90
N LEU A 217 3.60 12.82 15.67
CA LEU A 217 2.88 13.18 14.45
C LEU A 217 1.87 12.11 13.99
N PHE A 218 1.74 11.01 14.73
CA PHE A 218 0.89 9.90 14.37
C PHE A 218 -0.46 9.98 15.05
N GLU A 219 -1.51 9.74 14.27
CA GLU A 219 -2.90 9.64 14.71
C GLU A 219 -3.50 8.30 14.27
N SER A 220 -4.64 7.93 14.82
CA SER A 220 -5.36 6.73 14.40
C SER A 220 -6.87 6.91 14.34
N LYS A 221 -7.50 6.18 13.42
CA LYS A 221 -8.95 5.97 13.35
C LYS A 221 -9.22 4.48 13.16
N ILE A 222 -9.58 3.80 14.27
CA ILE A 222 -9.86 2.37 14.27
C ILE A 222 -11.37 2.15 14.28
N TYR A 223 -11.89 1.42 13.30
CA TYR A 223 -13.28 1.04 13.21
C TYR A 223 -13.53 -0.23 14.04
N LEU A 224 -14.69 -0.33 14.67
CA LEU A 224 -15.09 -1.54 15.41
C LEU A 224 -15.26 -2.74 14.48
N SER A 225 -15.81 -2.49 13.29
CA SER A 225 -16.00 -3.50 12.25
C SER A 225 -15.72 -2.89 10.87
N GLY A 226 -15.35 -3.75 9.91
CA GLY A 226 -15.05 -3.31 8.55
C GLY A 226 -14.18 -4.31 7.79
N GLY A 227 -13.66 -5.32 8.48
CA GLY A 227 -12.82 -6.34 7.85
C GLY A 227 -11.51 -5.80 7.29
N HIS A 228 -11.03 -6.40 6.21
CA HIS A 228 -9.76 -6.03 5.58
C HIS A 228 -9.93 -4.91 4.56
N MET A 229 -9.04 -3.91 4.64
CA MET A 229 -9.00 -2.67 3.84
C MET A 229 -10.23 -1.77 4.07
N THR A 230 -10.20 -0.97 5.14
CA THR A 230 -11.30 -0.05 5.45
C THR A 230 -11.52 1.01 4.37
N VAL A 231 -10.49 1.35 3.61
CA VAL A 231 -10.59 2.19 2.40
C VAL A 231 -11.63 1.68 1.38
N VAL A 232 -11.87 0.38 1.35
CA VAL A 232 -12.85 -0.25 0.45
C VAL A 232 -14.16 -0.55 1.18
N SER A 233 -14.09 -1.21 2.32
CA SER A 233 -15.26 -1.71 3.06
C SER A 233 -16.05 -0.60 3.76
N LYS A 234 -15.36 0.45 4.21
CA LYS A 234 -15.93 1.66 4.85
C LYS A 234 -15.83 2.90 3.95
N LYS A 235 -15.88 2.71 2.64
CA LYS A 235 -15.54 3.72 1.62
C LYS A 235 -16.17 5.11 1.85
N HIS A 236 -17.41 5.19 2.30
CA HIS A 236 -18.10 6.48 2.52
C HIS A 236 -17.50 7.21 3.72
N GLU A 237 -17.46 6.55 4.87
CA GLU A 237 -16.87 7.09 6.11
C GLU A 237 -15.37 7.41 5.92
N PHE A 238 -14.65 6.49 5.24
CA PHE A 238 -13.22 6.66 4.96
C PHE A 238 -12.95 7.89 4.10
N ARG A 239 -13.74 8.12 3.05
CA ARG A 239 -13.58 9.27 2.14
C ARG A 239 -13.78 10.60 2.85
N HIS A 240 -14.82 10.72 3.68
CA HIS A 240 -15.04 11.91 4.50
C HIS A 240 -13.88 12.14 5.48
N MET A 241 -13.54 11.12 6.25
CA MET A 241 -12.43 11.17 7.19
C MET A 241 -11.11 11.57 6.51
N ALA A 242 -10.80 10.98 5.36
CA ALA A 242 -9.57 11.27 4.62
C ALA A 242 -9.53 12.73 4.12
N GLN A 243 -10.65 13.24 3.60
CA GLN A 243 -10.73 14.60 3.12
C GLN A 243 -10.60 15.60 4.27
N ASP A 244 -11.35 15.42 5.35
CA ASP A 244 -11.26 16.27 6.55
C ASP A 244 -9.84 16.26 7.16
N TRP A 245 -9.14 15.11 7.09
CA TRP A 245 -7.80 14.99 7.64
C TRP A 245 -6.73 15.64 6.75
N PHE A 246 -6.88 15.59 5.43
CA PHE A 246 -5.97 16.27 4.52
C PHE A 246 -6.14 17.79 4.54
N ASP A 247 -7.35 18.28 4.80
CA ASP A 247 -7.68 19.70 4.80
C ASP A 247 -7.28 20.42 6.11
N LYS A 248 -7.04 19.68 7.20
CA LYS A 248 -6.44 20.20 8.45
C LYS A 248 -4.97 20.61 8.24
#